data_9365bcad872e711db8ae22551b659735
#
_entry.id   9365bcad872e711db8ae22551b659735
#
_cell.length_a   1.000
_cell.length_b   1.000
_cell.length_c   1.000
_cell.angle_alpha   90.00
_cell.angle_beta   90.00
_cell.angle_gamma   90.00
#
_symmetry.space_group_name_H-M   'P 1'
#
loop_
_entity.id
_entity.type
_entity.pdbx_description
1 polymer ?
#
loop_
_entity_poly.entity_id
_entity_poly.type
_entity_poly.pdbx_seq_one_letter_code
_entity_poly.pdbx_strand_id
1 'polypeptide(L)'
;LEFTKPVQRLRECVDIVRGILKDSDVNYHGEIYDIDRFDLWFEPLRKEIPIYVAAVFPKMLEICGEISQGAILTWCTLDHAESAAWHVDIGARNAGRAPGDVEVASLLPCAVSDNREAAKDLMRQPIASYAGRFPRYRQLRVHAVF
;
A
#
# COMPACT_ATOMS: atom_id res chain seq x y z
N LEU A 1 -14.82 -7.08 -15.41
CA LEU A 1 -13.35 -7.14 -15.57
C LEU A 1 -12.80 -8.18 -14.61
N GLU A 2 -12.18 -9.22 -15.14
CA GLU A 2 -11.52 -10.23 -14.34
C GLU A 2 -10.24 -9.62 -13.73
N PHE A 3 -10.12 -9.66 -12.40
CA PHE A 3 -8.96 -9.10 -11.70
C PHE A 3 -7.86 -10.17 -11.60
N THR A 4 -7.05 -10.25 -12.66
CA THR A 4 -5.94 -11.18 -12.76
C THR A 4 -4.60 -10.46 -12.64
N LYS A 5 -3.52 -11.19 -12.33
CA LYS A 5 -2.12 -10.70 -12.28
C LYS A 5 -1.93 -9.41 -11.45
N PRO A 6 -2.34 -9.39 -10.16
CA PRO A 6 -2.35 -8.15 -9.37
C PRO A 6 -0.97 -7.51 -9.22
N VAL A 7 0.10 -8.31 -9.15
CA VAL A 7 1.49 -7.82 -9.04
C VAL A 7 1.90 -7.09 -10.33
N GLN A 8 1.69 -7.72 -11.49
CA GLN A 8 2.03 -7.12 -12.77
C GLN A 8 1.22 -5.82 -13.00
N ARG A 9 -0.07 -5.88 -12.69
CA ARG A 9 -0.96 -4.71 -12.78
C ARG A 9 -0.45 -3.54 -11.94
N LEU A 10 0.02 -3.81 -10.72
CA LEU A 10 0.56 -2.78 -9.86
C LEU A 10 1.85 -2.18 -10.41
N ARG A 11 2.79 -3.02 -10.91
CA ARG A 11 4.03 -2.55 -11.53
C ARG A 11 3.74 -1.61 -12.69
N GLU A 12 2.91 -2.03 -13.61
CA GLU A 12 2.55 -1.23 -14.78
C GLU A 12 1.85 0.08 -14.38
N CYS A 13 0.95 0.06 -13.39
CA CYS A 13 0.34 1.28 -12.88
C CYS A 13 1.37 2.28 -12.33
N VAL A 14 2.35 1.80 -11.55
CA VAL A 14 3.40 2.66 -11.00
C VAL A 14 4.28 3.23 -12.11
N ASP A 15 4.64 2.42 -13.11
CA ASP A 15 5.44 2.84 -14.25
C ASP A 15 4.71 3.90 -15.10
N ILE A 16 3.43 3.68 -15.38
CA ILE A 16 2.59 4.66 -16.09
C ILE A 16 2.51 5.97 -15.32
N VAL A 17 2.23 5.93 -14.02
CA VAL A 17 2.15 7.14 -13.18
C VAL A 17 3.48 7.91 -13.19
N ARG A 18 4.60 7.21 -13.07
CA ARG A 18 5.93 7.84 -13.14
C ARG A 18 6.21 8.46 -14.51
N GLY A 19 5.86 7.75 -15.59
CA GLY A 19 6.00 8.26 -16.94
C GLY A 19 5.22 9.56 -17.15
N ILE A 20 3.94 9.54 -16.78
CA ILE A 20 3.07 10.73 -16.88
C ILE A 20 3.62 11.92 -16.08
N LEU A 21 4.08 11.69 -14.85
CA LEU A 21 4.61 12.76 -14.00
C LEU A 21 5.91 13.34 -14.55
N LYS A 22 6.76 12.49 -15.14
CA LYS A 22 8.07 12.88 -15.63
C LYS A 22 7.99 13.66 -16.94
N ASP A 23 7.24 13.14 -17.90
CA ASP A 23 7.27 13.58 -19.28
C ASP A 23 6.00 14.32 -19.73
N SER A 24 4.99 14.41 -18.83
CA SER A 24 3.64 14.97 -19.08
C SER A 24 2.82 14.19 -20.11
N ASP A 25 3.39 13.16 -20.68
CA ASP A 25 2.72 12.21 -21.57
C ASP A 25 3.20 10.78 -21.29
N VAL A 26 2.49 9.81 -21.78
CA VAL A 26 2.89 8.42 -21.73
C VAL A 26 2.42 7.64 -22.96
N ASN A 27 3.34 6.85 -23.48
CA ASN A 27 3.09 5.78 -24.42
C ASN A 27 3.56 4.48 -23.76
N TYR A 28 2.63 3.58 -23.44
CA TYR A 28 2.92 2.41 -22.61
C TYR A 28 2.31 1.15 -23.20
N HIS A 29 3.13 0.18 -23.51
CA HIS A 29 2.74 -1.12 -24.03
C HIS A 29 3.18 -2.20 -23.06
N GLY A 30 2.31 -2.52 -22.09
CA GLY A 30 2.52 -3.54 -21.08
C GLY A 30 1.76 -4.84 -21.36
N GLU A 31 1.81 -5.73 -20.41
CA GLU A 31 1.06 -6.99 -20.47
C GLU A 31 -0.44 -6.78 -20.12
N ILE A 32 -0.72 -5.79 -19.28
CA ILE A 32 -2.05 -5.50 -18.74
C ILE A 32 -2.63 -4.22 -19.32
N TYR A 33 -1.80 -3.20 -19.43
CA TYR A 33 -2.20 -1.88 -19.92
C TYR A 33 -1.52 -1.59 -21.25
N ASP A 34 -2.35 -1.11 -22.18
CA ASP A 34 -1.92 -0.69 -23.49
C ASP A 34 -2.44 0.73 -23.74
N ILE A 35 -1.54 1.69 -23.83
CA ILE A 35 -1.84 3.11 -23.94
C ILE A 35 -1.02 3.64 -25.10
N ASP A 36 -1.66 3.89 -26.24
CA ASP A 36 -1.00 4.45 -27.42
C ASP A 36 -0.52 5.86 -27.16
N ARG A 37 -1.34 6.66 -26.51
CA ARG A 37 -0.97 8.01 -26.10
C ARG A 37 -1.94 8.54 -25.05
N PHE A 38 -1.36 9.03 -23.96
CA PHE A 38 -2.09 9.84 -22.99
C PHE A 38 -1.22 11.01 -22.61
N ASP A 39 -1.72 12.24 -22.75
CA ASP A 39 -1.04 13.47 -22.41
C ASP A 39 -1.83 14.25 -21.34
N LEU A 40 -1.10 14.82 -20.40
CA LEU A 40 -1.63 15.81 -19.48
C LEU A 40 -1.72 17.14 -20.23
N TRP A 41 -2.82 17.85 -20.01
CA TRP A 41 -3.05 19.21 -20.54
C TRP A 41 -2.38 20.30 -19.70
N PHE A 42 -1.56 19.90 -18.73
CA PHE A 42 -0.76 20.77 -17.87
C PHE A 42 0.57 20.09 -17.58
N GLU A 43 1.58 20.89 -17.26
CA GLU A 43 2.87 20.38 -16.82
C GLU A 43 2.84 20.17 -15.29
N PRO A 44 3.19 18.98 -14.77
CA PRO A 44 3.29 18.73 -13.34
C PRO A 44 4.35 19.63 -12.69
N LEU A 45 4.00 20.28 -11.58
CA LEU A 45 4.94 21.09 -10.81
C LEU A 45 6.10 20.27 -10.23
N ARG A 46 5.88 19.00 -9.97
CA ARG A 46 6.90 18.04 -9.50
C ARG A 46 6.87 16.82 -10.39
N LYS A 47 8.00 16.49 -10.97
CA LYS A 47 8.18 15.32 -11.84
C LYS A 47 8.39 14.02 -11.05
N GLU A 48 8.84 14.15 -9.80
CA GLU A 48 9.02 13.05 -8.88
C GLU A 48 8.14 13.25 -7.64
N ILE A 49 7.16 12.39 -7.48
CA ILE A 49 6.26 12.35 -6.33
C ILE A 49 6.42 10.97 -5.69
N PRO A 50 6.66 10.89 -4.37
CA PRO A 50 6.71 9.61 -3.67
C PRO A 50 5.42 8.83 -3.84
N ILE A 51 5.53 7.57 -4.28
CA ILE A 51 4.38 6.68 -4.45
C ILE A 51 4.36 5.72 -3.28
N TYR A 52 3.24 5.72 -2.55
CA TYR A 52 2.97 4.77 -1.49
C TYR A 52 1.89 3.79 -1.93
N VAL A 53 2.16 2.51 -1.72
CA VAL A 53 1.27 1.43 -2.14
C VAL A 53 0.57 0.80 -0.94
N ALA A 54 -0.74 0.67 -1.00
CA ALA A 54 -1.49 -0.06 0.01
C ALA A 54 -1.24 -1.57 -0.12
N ALA A 55 -0.67 -2.18 0.90
CA ALA A 55 -0.37 -3.61 0.93
C ALA A 55 -0.55 -4.19 2.33
N VAL A 56 -0.91 -5.47 2.39
CA VAL A 56 -1.19 -6.17 3.65
C VAL A 56 -0.48 -7.51 3.71
N PHE A 57 -0.27 -8.17 2.56
CA PHE A 57 0.27 -9.52 2.50
C PHE A 57 1.68 -9.57 1.96
N PRO A 58 2.49 -10.57 2.37
CA PRO A 58 3.92 -10.65 2.13
C PRO A 58 4.33 -10.31 0.71
N LYS A 59 3.77 -10.97 -0.29
CA LYS A 59 4.17 -10.78 -1.68
C LYS A 59 3.93 -9.35 -2.19
N MET A 60 2.83 -8.70 -1.77
CA MET A 60 2.56 -7.30 -2.14
C MET A 60 3.48 -6.35 -1.39
N LEU A 61 3.84 -6.65 -0.15
CA LEU A 61 4.80 -5.87 0.64
C LEU A 61 6.21 -5.94 0.02
N GLU A 62 6.63 -7.11 -0.44
CA GLU A 62 7.89 -7.26 -1.19
C GLU A 62 7.89 -6.40 -2.46
N ILE A 63 6.80 -6.43 -3.23
CA ILE A 63 6.67 -5.56 -4.40
C ILE A 63 6.68 -4.07 -4.02
N CYS A 64 6.07 -3.66 -2.92
CA CYS A 64 6.20 -2.28 -2.43
C CYS A 64 7.66 -1.91 -2.20
N GLY A 65 8.44 -2.80 -1.56
CA GLY A 65 9.87 -2.63 -1.37
C GLY A 65 10.64 -2.44 -2.68
N GLU A 66 10.26 -3.18 -3.71
CA GLU A 66 10.93 -3.11 -5.01
C GLU A 66 10.62 -1.81 -5.77
N ILE A 67 9.34 -1.39 -5.82
CA ILE A 67 8.90 -0.38 -6.79
C ILE A 67 8.36 0.92 -6.19
N SER A 68 8.21 1.06 -4.88
CA SER A 68 7.59 2.25 -4.28
C SER A 68 8.50 2.97 -3.30
N GLN A 69 8.09 4.13 -2.83
CA GLN A 69 8.77 4.87 -1.76
C GLN A 69 8.20 4.49 -0.38
N GLY A 70 7.04 3.85 -0.33
CA GLY A 70 6.50 3.36 0.91
C GLY A 70 5.35 2.37 0.74
N ALA A 71 5.07 1.62 1.80
CA ALA A 71 3.91 0.77 1.95
C ALA A 71 2.96 1.37 2.98
N ILE A 72 1.65 1.34 2.70
CA ILE A 72 0.61 1.77 3.63
C ILE A 72 -0.14 0.55 4.13
N LEU A 73 -0.07 0.32 5.43
CA LEU A 73 -0.86 -0.69 6.14
C LEU A 73 -2.17 -0.08 6.63
N THR A 74 -3.20 -0.91 6.75
CA THR A 74 -4.50 -0.51 7.32
C THR A 74 -4.94 -1.57 8.31
N TRP A 75 -5.39 -1.15 9.49
CA TRP A 75 -5.88 -2.06 10.53
C TRP A 75 -4.85 -3.14 10.90
N CYS A 76 -3.60 -2.78 11.06
CA CYS A 76 -2.55 -3.72 11.42
C CYS A 76 -2.31 -3.75 12.94
N THR A 77 -1.86 -4.90 13.43
CA THR A 77 -1.26 -5.06 14.75
C THR A 77 0.21 -4.68 14.73
N LEU A 78 0.85 -4.52 15.88
CA LEU A 78 2.27 -4.25 15.96
C LEU A 78 3.10 -5.38 15.32
N ASP A 79 2.81 -6.64 15.68
CA ASP A 79 3.47 -7.81 15.10
C ASP A 79 3.35 -7.84 13.56
N HIS A 80 2.17 -7.43 13.06
CA HIS A 80 1.97 -7.35 11.61
C HIS A 80 2.79 -6.22 10.99
N ALA A 81 2.91 -5.08 11.65
CA ALA A 81 3.73 -3.96 11.17
C ALA A 81 5.22 -4.33 11.11
N GLU A 82 5.74 -5.04 12.12
CA GLU A 82 7.11 -5.57 12.14
C GLU A 82 7.35 -6.57 11.00
N SER A 83 6.43 -7.53 10.83
CA SER A 83 6.47 -8.47 9.71
C SER A 83 6.40 -7.78 8.36
N ALA A 84 5.57 -6.74 8.23
CA ALA A 84 5.44 -5.97 7.00
C ALA A 84 6.73 -5.23 6.65
N ALA A 85 7.38 -4.60 7.63
CA ALA A 85 8.67 -3.93 7.44
C ALA A 85 9.74 -4.91 6.95
N TRP A 86 9.79 -6.12 7.52
CA TRP A 86 10.70 -7.17 7.07
C TRP A 86 10.48 -7.58 5.61
N HIS A 87 9.23 -7.76 5.18
CA HIS A 87 8.91 -8.08 3.77
C HIS A 87 9.22 -6.92 2.82
N VAL A 88 8.96 -5.68 3.23
CA VAL A 88 9.33 -4.50 2.46
C VAL A 88 10.85 -4.44 2.27
N ASP A 89 11.62 -4.72 3.31
CA ASP A 89 13.08 -4.76 3.25
C ASP A 89 13.61 -5.88 2.34
N ILE A 90 12.95 -7.04 2.29
CA ILE A 90 13.29 -8.09 1.31
C ILE A 90 13.13 -7.54 -0.10
N GLY A 91 12.00 -6.92 -0.40
CA GLY A 91 11.75 -6.33 -1.72
C GLY A 91 12.75 -5.24 -2.07
N ALA A 92 13.07 -4.35 -1.12
CA ALA A 92 14.06 -3.30 -1.30
C ALA A 92 15.44 -3.89 -1.67
N ARG A 93 15.91 -4.90 -0.95
CA ARG A 93 17.17 -5.60 -1.25
C ARG A 93 17.16 -6.25 -2.62
N ASN A 94 16.06 -6.90 -3.00
CA ASN A 94 15.94 -7.52 -4.33
C ASN A 94 16.05 -6.48 -5.46
N ALA A 95 15.67 -5.24 -5.21
CA ALA A 95 15.80 -4.11 -6.12
C ALA A 95 17.14 -3.34 -5.97
N GLY A 96 18.08 -3.84 -5.16
CA GLY A 96 19.38 -3.19 -4.92
C GLY A 96 19.31 -1.95 -4.03
N ARG A 97 18.22 -1.77 -3.27
CA ARG A 97 18.02 -0.68 -2.32
C ARG A 97 18.49 -1.09 -0.92
N ALA A 98 18.82 -0.11 -0.08
CA ALA A 98 19.16 -0.39 1.31
C ALA A 98 17.90 -0.68 2.16
N PRO A 99 18.03 -1.50 3.23
CA PRO A 99 16.98 -1.63 4.24
C PRO A 99 16.65 -0.26 4.84
N GLY A 100 15.36 0.03 4.98
CA GLY A 100 14.89 1.33 5.48
C GLY A 100 14.73 2.42 4.41
N ASP A 101 15.14 2.19 3.16
CA ASP A 101 14.89 3.14 2.06
C ASP A 101 13.41 3.25 1.68
N VAL A 102 12.59 2.30 2.12
CA VAL A 102 11.16 2.24 1.85
C VAL A 102 10.40 2.38 3.15
N GLU A 103 9.61 3.42 3.28
CA GLU A 103 8.84 3.68 4.49
C GLU A 103 7.69 2.69 4.67
N VAL A 104 7.39 2.35 5.92
CA VAL A 104 6.18 1.60 6.28
C VAL A 104 5.31 2.51 7.14
N ALA A 105 4.21 2.93 6.57
CA ALA A 105 3.21 3.76 7.24
C ALA A 105 1.97 2.95 7.59
N SER A 106 1.26 3.33 8.64
CA SER A 106 0.01 2.69 9.03
C SER A 106 -1.12 3.69 9.19
N LEU A 107 -2.26 3.40 8.57
CA LEU A 107 -3.51 4.11 8.79
C LEU A 107 -4.30 3.39 9.89
N LEU A 108 -4.32 3.98 11.08
CA LEU A 108 -4.99 3.43 12.25
C LEU A 108 -6.13 4.38 12.69
N PRO A 109 -7.37 3.92 12.71
CA PRO A 109 -8.45 4.64 13.37
C PRO A 109 -8.18 4.70 14.88
N CYS A 110 -8.42 5.87 15.47
CA CYS A 110 -8.20 6.10 16.89
C CYS A 110 -9.47 6.65 17.55
N ALA A 111 -9.72 6.25 18.77
CA ALA A 111 -10.71 6.86 19.63
C ALA A 111 -10.03 7.46 20.87
N VAL A 112 -10.40 8.70 21.21
CA VAL A 112 -9.86 9.40 22.38
C VAL A 112 -10.99 9.65 23.36
N SER A 113 -10.78 9.26 24.62
CA SER A 113 -11.73 9.49 25.73
C SER A 113 -10.97 9.44 27.03
N ASP A 114 -11.40 10.19 28.04
CA ASP A 114 -10.92 10.08 29.41
C ASP A 114 -11.34 8.76 30.07
N ASN A 115 -12.34 8.09 29.51
CA ASN A 115 -12.76 6.76 29.90
C ASN A 115 -12.29 5.72 28.90
N ARG A 116 -11.38 4.84 29.33
CA ARG A 116 -10.78 3.79 28.49
C ARG A 116 -11.83 2.84 27.89
N GLU A 117 -12.83 2.43 28.65
CA GLU A 117 -13.86 1.51 28.17
C GLU A 117 -14.76 2.19 27.13
N ALA A 118 -15.10 3.45 27.32
CA ALA A 118 -15.83 4.23 26.32
C ALA A 118 -15.02 4.36 24.98
N ALA A 119 -13.71 4.58 25.07
CA ALA A 119 -12.86 4.61 23.88
C ALA A 119 -12.83 3.26 23.15
N LYS A 120 -12.74 2.14 23.89
CA LYS A 120 -12.82 0.80 23.30
C LYS A 120 -14.17 0.53 22.66
N ASP A 121 -15.26 0.91 23.30
CA ASP A 121 -16.63 0.71 22.78
C ASP A 121 -16.82 1.44 21.46
N LEU A 122 -16.30 2.64 21.33
CA LEU A 122 -16.31 3.38 20.05
C LEU A 122 -15.61 2.63 18.92
N MET A 123 -14.59 1.85 19.22
CA MET A 123 -13.80 1.12 18.21
C MET A 123 -14.33 -0.28 17.90
N ARG A 124 -15.11 -0.90 18.79
CA ARG A 124 -15.60 -2.28 18.60
C ARG A 124 -16.42 -2.45 17.32
N GLN A 125 -17.36 -1.55 17.07
CA GLN A 125 -18.21 -1.63 15.88
C GLN A 125 -17.45 -1.42 14.57
N PRO A 126 -16.61 -0.39 14.40
CA PRO A 126 -15.77 -0.25 13.22
C PRO A 126 -14.88 -1.47 12.94
N ILE A 127 -14.22 -2.00 13.97
CA ILE A 127 -13.35 -3.18 13.86
C ILE A 127 -14.15 -4.42 13.43
N ALA A 128 -15.29 -4.69 14.10
CA ALA A 128 -16.14 -5.84 13.77
C ALA A 128 -16.71 -5.74 12.34
N SER A 129 -17.14 -4.55 11.93
CA SER A 129 -17.65 -4.29 10.59
C SER A 129 -16.58 -4.52 9.53
N TYR A 130 -15.37 -4.01 9.76
CA TYR A 130 -14.26 -4.15 8.83
C TYR A 130 -13.82 -5.62 8.70
N ALA A 131 -13.61 -6.32 9.82
CA ALA A 131 -13.27 -7.74 9.84
C ALA A 131 -14.39 -8.62 9.24
N GLY A 132 -15.64 -8.22 9.39
CA GLY A 132 -16.79 -8.89 8.78
C GLY A 132 -16.83 -8.75 7.26
N ARG A 133 -16.58 -7.55 6.77
CA ARG A 133 -16.61 -7.23 5.33
C ARG A 133 -15.42 -7.80 4.57
N PHE A 134 -14.25 -7.88 5.19
CA PHE A 134 -13.01 -8.32 4.56
C PHE A 134 -12.43 -9.55 5.27
N PRO A 135 -12.84 -10.77 4.89
CA PRO A 135 -12.42 -12.01 5.56
C PRO A 135 -10.91 -12.21 5.67
N ARG A 136 -10.14 -11.67 4.74
CA ARG A 136 -8.67 -11.76 4.75
C ARG A 136 -8.04 -11.06 5.96
N TYR A 137 -8.66 -10.01 6.49
CA TYR A 137 -8.19 -9.34 7.70
C TYR A 137 -8.38 -10.18 8.98
N ARG A 138 -9.27 -11.15 8.99
CA ARG A 138 -9.39 -12.12 10.09
C ARG A 138 -8.12 -12.97 10.26
N GLN A 139 -7.36 -13.16 9.17
CA GLN A 139 -6.11 -13.93 9.20
C GLN A 139 -4.97 -13.15 9.86
N LEU A 140 -5.05 -11.84 9.95
CA LEU A 140 -4.06 -10.99 10.61
C LEU A 140 -4.12 -11.07 12.14
N ARG A 141 -4.91 -12.01 12.69
CA ARG A 141 -5.08 -12.22 14.13
C ARG A 141 -5.19 -10.90 14.89
N VAL A 142 -6.32 -10.21 14.71
CA VAL A 142 -6.66 -9.00 15.49
C VAL A 142 -6.92 -9.40 16.96
N HIS A 143 -6.02 -10.18 17.55
CA HIS A 143 -6.12 -10.63 18.95
C HIS A 143 -5.56 -9.62 19.95
N ALA A 144 -4.92 -8.56 19.47
CA ALA A 144 -4.17 -7.65 20.33
C ALA A 144 -4.91 -6.37 20.74
N VAL A 145 -6.19 -6.21 20.43
CA VAL A 145 -6.89 -4.93 20.67
C VAL A 145 -7.97 -5.03 21.76
N PHE A 146 -8.11 -6.19 22.43
CA PHE A 146 -9.11 -6.34 23.49
C PHE A 146 -8.51 -6.86 24.78
#